data_72f223680c11ceaf931799dc468ae26a
#
_entry.id   72f223680c11ceaf931799dc468ae26a
#
_cell.length_a   1.000
_cell.length_b   1.000
_cell.length_c   1.000
_cell.angle_alpha   90.00
_cell.angle_beta   90.00
_cell.angle_gamma   90.00
#
_symmetry.space_group_name_H-M   'P 1'
#
loop_
_entity.id
_entity.type
_entity.pdbx_description
1 polymer ?
#
loop_
_entity_poly.entity_id
_entity_poly.type
_entity_poly.pdbx_seq_one_letter_code
_entity_poly.pdbx_strand_id
1 'polypeptide(L)'
;MAVAVLAGLTVPAWARSEKTLAYPKDQVWPTAVRFLVVDEHVKLTEKDAEAGYVLFDLRDDGKTFRGSLEVMTVVRDGRSLVRCVLQIADRPSWVEIAMLTRLETKLRAELGAPSPPPSKPDPDPPKKEEPKPDRPAPDGPSPSP
;
A
#
# COMPACT_ATOMS: atom_id res chain seq x y z
N MET A 1 5.83 51.89 14.32
CA MET A 1 6.35 50.61 13.79
C MET A 1 5.70 49.46 14.53
N ALA A 2 4.69 48.82 13.91
CA ALA A 2 3.97 47.69 14.50
C ALA A 2 4.60 46.41 13.98
N VAL A 3 5.21 45.61 14.85
CA VAL A 3 5.74 44.28 14.54
C VAL A 3 4.59 43.28 14.75
N ALA A 4 4.00 42.79 13.65
CA ALA A 4 3.03 41.72 13.70
C ALA A 4 3.78 40.37 13.89
N VAL A 5 3.66 39.80 15.09
CA VAL A 5 4.11 38.45 15.37
C VAL A 5 3.06 37.47 14.84
N LEU A 6 3.31 36.83 13.70
CA LEU A 6 2.52 35.70 13.25
C LEU A 6 2.85 34.51 14.16
N ALA A 7 1.97 34.22 15.11
CA ALA A 7 1.99 32.99 15.85
C ALA A 7 1.54 31.87 14.89
N GLY A 8 2.49 31.12 14.36
CA GLY A 8 2.22 29.91 13.58
C GLY A 8 1.54 28.87 14.47
N LEU A 9 0.27 28.59 14.21
CA LEU A 9 -0.45 27.45 14.78
C LEU A 9 0.17 26.17 14.20
N THR A 10 1.11 25.58 14.92
CA THR A 10 1.56 24.22 14.65
C THR A 10 0.44 23.27 15.04
N VAL A 11 -0.39 22.89 14.08
CA VAL A 11 -1.33 21.78 14.24
C VAL A 11 -0.47 20.53 14.47
N PRO A 12 -0.64 19.78 15.58
CA PRO A 12 0.06 18.52 15.76
C PRO A 12 -0.39 17.59 14.64
N ALA A 13 0.49 17.31 13.71
CA ALA A 13 0.29 16.24 12.73
C ALA A 13 0.27 14.93 13.53
N TRP A 14 -0.91 14.40 13.77
CA TRP A 14 -1.09 13.08 14.35
C TRP A 14 -0.50 12.10 13.34
N ALA A 15 0.70 11.64 13.61
CA ALA A 15 1.41 10.71 12.75
C ALA A 15 0.62 9.39 12.73
N ARG A 16 -0.08 9.15 11.64
CA ARG A 16 -0.69 7.87 11.35
C ARG A 16 0.38 7.02 10.70
N SER A 17 0.65 5.85 11.28
CA SER A 17 1.54 4.89 10.66
C SER A 17 0.76 4.00 9.71
N GLU A 18 1.25 3.85 8.48
CA GLU A 18 0.59 3.05 7.45
C GLU A 18 1.55 2.08 6.77
N LYS A 19 1.00 0.98 6.29
CA LYS A 19 1.71 0.00 5.49
C LYS A 19 0.81 -0.55 4.40
N THR A 20 1.32 -0.62 3.18
CA THR A 20 0.62 -1.22 2.04
C THR A 20 1.17 -2.61 1.77
N LEU A 21 0.28 -3.58 1.65
CA LEU A 21 0.59 -5.00 1.56
C LEU A 21 -0.06 -5.61 0.31
N ALA A 22 0.63 -6.52 -0.36
CA ALA A 22 0.14 -7.20 -1.56
C ALA A 22 -0.59 -8.51 -1.21
N TYR A 23 -1.56 -8.42 -0.31
CA TYR A 23 -2.45 -9.51 0.08
C TYR A 23 -3.91 -9.07 -0.11
N PRO A 24 -4.85 -9.99 -0.35
CA PRO A 24 -6.28 -9.66 -0.41
C PRO A 24 -6.84 -9.33 1.00
N LYS A 25 -7.81 -8.40 1.04
CA LYS A 25 -8.40 -7.90 2.30
C LYS A 25 -9.04 -9.03 3.13
N ASP A 26 -9.70 -9.98 2.48
CA ASP A 26 -10.37 -11.12 3.11
C ASP A 26 -9.41 -12.06 3.85
N GLN A 27 -8.14 -12.07 3.47
CA GLN A 27 -7.08 -12.79 4.18
C GLN A 27 -6.39 -11.92 5.24
N VAL A 28 -6.15 -10.65 4.94
CA VAL A 28 -5.50 -9.73 5.88
C VAL A 28 -6.37 -9.48 7.10
N TRP A 29 -7.67 -9.25 6.92
CA TRP A 29 -8.59 -8.87 7.98
C TRP A 29 -8.63 -9.86 9.15
N PRO A 30 -8.93 -11.15 8.95
CA PRO A 30 -8.98 -12.10 10.08
C PRO A 30 -7.63 -12.29 10.76
N THR A 31 -6.55 -12.26 9.99
CA THR A 31 -5.19 -12.35 10.54
C THR A 31 -4.84 -11.11 11.36
N ALA A 32 -5.20 -9.91 10.91
CA ALA A 32 -4.96 -8.67 11.62
C ALA A 32 -5.74 -8.60 12.95
N VAL A 33 -7.01 -9.00 12.93
CA VAL A 33 -7.83 -9.05 14.16
C VAL A 33 -7.26 -10.06 15.15
N ARG A 34 -6.88 -11.26 14.69
CA ARG A 34 -6.26 -12.28 15.54
C ARG A 34 -4.90 -11.81 16.09
N PHE A 35 -4.09 -11.16 15.28
CA PHE A 35 -2.81 -10.57 15.69
C PHE A 35 -3.00 -9.58 16.84
N LEU A 36 -3.94 -8.66 16.74
CA LEU A 36 -4.20 -7.68 17.79
C LEU A 36 -4.58 -8.36 19.12
N VAL A 37 -5.43 -9.39 19.08
CA VAL A 37 -5.92 -10.05 20.28
C VAL A 37 -4.89 -11.01 20.87
N VAL A 38 -4.27 -11.85 20.03
CA VAL A 38 -3.43 -12.96 20.47
C VAL A 38 -1.97 -12.56 20.63
N ASP A 39 -1.42 -11.81 19.69
CA ASP A 39 0.01 -11.46 19.70
C ASP A 39 0.26 -10.15 20.46
N GLU A 40 -0.59 -9.15 20.25
CA GLU A 40 -0.44 -7.82 20.90
C GLU A 40 -1.24 -7.71 22.20
N HIS A 41 -2.07 -8.70 22.54
CA HIS A 41 -2.85 -8.80 23.79
C HIS A 41 -3.73 -7.56 24.05
N VAL A 42 -4.22 -6.91 22.99
CA VAL A 42 -5.11 -5.77 23.13
C VAL A 42 -6.55 -6.21 23.39
N LYS A 43 -7.31 -5.35 24.05
CA LYS A 43 -8.74 -5.54 24.25
C LYS A 43 -9.49 -4.84 23.13
N LEU A 44 -10.21 -5.58 22.29
CA LEU A 44 -11.07 -4.99 21.27
C LEU A 44 -12.27 -4.30 21.93
N THR A 45 -12.54 -3.08 21.52
CA THR A 45 -13.70 -2.29 21.98
C THR A 45 -14.78 -2.21 20.90
N GLU A 46 -14.39 -2.19 19.62
CA GLU A 46 -15.30 -2.19 18.49
C GLU A 46 -14.63 -2.85 17.28
N LYS A 47 -15.43 -3.49 16.44
CA LYS A 47 -14.95 -4.16 15.23
C LYS A 47 -16.02 -4.13 14.15
N ASP A 48 -15.67 -3.62 12.97
CA ASP A 48 -16.51 -3.63 11.78
C ASP A 48 -15.70 -4.21 10.60
N ALA A 49 -16.06 -5.42 10.18
CA ALA A 49 -15.38 -6.12 9.10
C ALA A 49 -15.71 -5.55 7.72
N GLU A 50 -16.91 -5.01 7.54
CA GLU A 50 -17.36 -4.43 6.28
C GLU A 50 -16.64 -3.08 6.05
N ALA A 51 -16.71 -2.18 7.02
CA ALA A 51 -15.97 -0.93 7.02
C ALA A 51 -14.45 -1.14 7.11
N GLY A 52 -14.00 -2.26 7.68
CA GLY A 52 -12.59 -2.63 7.77
C GLY A 52 -11.85 -1.88 8.87
N TYR A 53 -12.48 -1.62 10.01
CA TYR A 53 -11.80 -1.01 11.13
C TYR A 53 -11.98 -1.79 12.45
N VAL A 54 -11.02 -1.62 13.34
CA VAL A 54 -11.01 -2.16 14.71
C VAL A 54 -10.60 -1.04 15.64
N LEU A 55 -11.35 -0.86 16.73
CA LEU A 55 -10.95 -0.02 17.86
C LEU A 55 -10.54 -0.93 19.02
N PHE A 56 -9.49 -0.53 19.71
CA PHE A 56 -8.94 -1.34 20.79
C PHE A 56 -8.30 -0.51 21.91
N ASP A 57 -8.15 -1.14 23.04
CA ASP A 57 -7.38 -0.65 24.18
C ASP A 57 -6.08 -1.44 24.31
N LEU A 58 -4.94 -0.77 24.21
CA LEU A 58 -3.61 -1.31 24.48
C LEU A 58 -3.24 -1.00 25.94
N ARG A 59 -2.89 -2.02 26.71
CA ARG A 59 -2.32 -1.85 28.05
C ARG A 59 -0.81 -1.93 27.98
N ASP A 60 -0.16 -0.89 28.49
CA ASP A 60 1.28 -0.84 28.57
C ASP A 60 1.70 -0.06 29.82
N ASP A 61 2.58 -0.64 30.63
CA ASP A 61 3.08 -0.06 31.88
C ASP A 61 1.96 0.47 32.82
N GLY A 62 0.90 -0.33 32.98
CA GLY A 62 -0.26 0.00 33.83
C GLY A 62 -1.19 1.06 33.29
N LYS A 63 -0.92 1.61 32.12
CA LYS A 63 -1.75 2.59 31.41
C LYS A 63 -2.51 1.95 30.26
N THR A 64 -3.63 2.57 29.90
CA THR A 64 -4.45 2.16 28.77
C THR A 64 -4.40 3.22 27.69
N PHE A 65 -4.08 2.81 26.47
CA PHE A 65 -3.99 3.67 25.28
C PHE A 65 -5.04 3.21 24.25
N ARG A 66 -5.83 4.14 23.75
CA ARG A 66 -6.78 3.83 22.68
C ARG A 66 -6.06 3.74 21.35
N GLY A 67 -6.38 2.70 20.60
CA GLY A 67 -5.86 2.49 19.26
C GLY A 67 -6.95 2.18 18.26
N SER A 68 -6.62 2.37 16.99
CA SER A 68 -7.42 1.97 15.85
C SER A 68 -6.55 1.34 14.77
N LEU A 69 -7.08 0.30 14.12
CA LEU A 69 -6.50 -0.28 12.93
C LEU A 69 -7.55 -0.24 11.82
N GLU A 70 -7.19 0.37 10.69
CA GLU A 70 -8.00 0.38 9.48
C GLU A 70 -7.34 -0.51 8.43
N VAL A 71 -8.14 -1.37 7.78
CA VAL A 71 -7.71 -2.29 6.73
C VAL A 71 -8.53 -2.01 5.49
N MET A 72 -7.95 -1.31 4.53
CA MET A 72 -8.63 -0.82 3.34
C MET A 72 -8.03 -1.42 2.07
N THR A 73 -8.90 -1.75 1.12
CA THR A 73 -8.44 -2.06 -0.24
C THR A 73 -8.10 -0.76 -0.97
N VAL A 74 -6.93 -0.71 -1.58
CA VAL A 74 -6.50 0.40 -2.43
C VAL A 74 -6.06 -0.16 -3.78
N VAL A 75 -6.28 0.60 -4.84
CA VAL A 75 -5.82 0.24 -6.19
C VAL A 75 -4.62 1.10 -6.54
N ARG A 76 -3.51 0.46 -6.89
CA ARG A 76 -2.30 1.14 -7.38
C ARG A 76 -1.75 0.36 -8.57
N ASP A 77 -1.50 1.07 -9.65
CA ASP A 77 -0.99 0.48 -10.91
C ASP A 77 -1.84 -0.69 -11.41
N GLY A 78 -3.19 -0.55 -11.34
CA GLY A 78 -4.15 -1.58 -11.74
C GLY A 78 -4.23 -2.80 -10.81
N ARG A 79 -3.55 -2.77 -9.66
CA ARG A 79 -3.53 -3.87 -8.68
C ARG A 79 -4.29 -3.52 -7.42
N SER A 80 -5.03 -4.48 -6.92
CA SER A 80 -5.64 -4.43 -5.60
C SER A 80 -4.59 -4.72 -4.54
N LEU A 81 -4.38 -3.77 -3.65
CA LEU A 81 -3.50 -3.88 -2.49
C LEU A 81 -4.29 -3.59 -1.23
N VAL A 82 -3.76 -3.95 -0.08
CA VAL A 82 -4.35 -3.59 1.22
C VAL A 82 -3.47 -2.57 1.90
N ARG A 83 -4.08 -1.47 2.31
CA ARG A 83 -3.45 -0.47 3.17
C ARG A 83 -3.92 -0.67 4.60
N CYS A 84 -2.98 -0.92 5.51
CA CYS A 84 -3.20 -0.96 6.95
C CYS A 84 -2.77 0.38 7.54
N VAL A 85 -3.67 1.04 8.27
CA VAL A 85 -3.38 2.29 8.99
C VAL A 85 -3.57 2.03 10.46
N LEU A 86 -2.53 2.21 11.24
CA LEU A 86 -2.54 2.03 12.70
C LEU A 86 -2.31 3.37 13.38
N GLN A 87 -3.11 3.65 14.39
CA GLN A 87 -2.97 4.81 15.23
C GLN A 87 -3.17 4.42 16.69
N ILE A 88 -2.29 4.88 17.57
CA ILE A 88 -2.41 4.69 19.01
C ILE A 88 -2.26 6.06 19.68
N ALA A 89 -3.31 6.52 20.35
CA ALA A 89 -3.31 7.80 21.02
C ALA A 89 -2.24 7.86 22.12
N ASP A 90 -1.57 9.01 22.23
CA ASP A 90 -0.56 9.28 23.25
C ASP A 90 0.66 8.33 23.26
N ARG A 91 0.91 7.69 22.11
CA ARG A 91 2.12 6.84 21.91
C ARG A 91 2.97 7.37 20.75
N PRO A 92 4.29 7.17 20.85
CA PRO A 92 5.18 7.52 19.73
C PRO A 92 4.89 6.66 18.49
N SER A 93 5.04 7.21 17.31
CA SER A 93 4.79 6.53 16.03
C SER A 93 5.62 5.26 15.82
N TRP A 94 6.79 5.15 16.46
CA TRP A 94 7.61 3.94 16.36
C TRP A 94 6.91 2.70 16.95
N VAL A 95 6.01 2.86 17.93
CA VAL A 95 5.19 1.75 18.47
C VAL A 95 4.26 1.21 17.38
N GLU A 96 3.57 2.10 16.68
CA GLU A 96 2.68 1.76 15.57
C GLU A 96 3.44 1.10 14.42
N ILE A 97 4.59 1.66 14.04
CA ILE A 97 5.45 1.10 12.99
C ILE A 97 5.93 -0.31 13.37
N ALA A 98 6.34 -0.51 14.62
CA ALA A 98 6.76 -1.81 15.11
C ALA A 98 5.61 -2.83 15.08
N MET A 99 4.39 -2.44 15.47
CA MET A 99 3.20 -3.31 15.39
C MET A 99 2.86 -3.67 13.95
N LEU A 100 2.87 -2.70 13.02
CA LEU A 100 2.63 -2.97 11.61
C LEU A 100 3.69 -3.89 10.99
N THR A 101 4.93 -3.76 11.42
CA THR A 101 6.03 -4.65 10.98
C THR A 101 5.82 -6.08 11.48
N ARG A 102 5.39 -6.25 12.74
CA ARG A 102 5.05 -7.58 13.28
C ARG A 102 3.83 -8.17 12.59
N LEU A 103 2.81 -7.36 12.28
CA LEU A 103 1.65 -7.79 11.50
C LEU A 103 2.07 -8.30 10.11
N GLU A 104 2.92 -7.57 9.41
CA GLU A 104 3.45 -8.01 8.10
C GLU A 104 4.22 -9.33 8.22
N THR A 105 5.06 -9.48 9.23
CA THR A 105 5.80 -10.72 9.49
C THR A 105 4.85 -11.89 9.72
N LYS A 106 3.78 -11.67 10.48
CA LYS A 106 2.75 -12.68 10.73
C LYS A 106 1.99 -13.05 9.45
N LEU A 107 1.59 -12.07 8.66
CA LEU A 107 0.93 -12.30 7.37
C LEU A 107 1.82 -13.12 6.44
N ARG A 108 3.09 -12.80 6.37
CA ARG A 108 4.06 -13.56 5.57
C ARG A 108 4.24 -15.00 6.07
N ALA A 109 4.23 -15.21 7.38
CA ALA A 109 4.32 -16.53 7.97
C ALA A 109 3.08 -17.39 7.70
N GLU A 110 1.88 -16.79 7.72
CA GLU A 110 0.60 -17.50 7.56
C GLU A 110 0.17 -17.62 6.09
N LEU A 111 0.37 -16.60 5.27
CA LEU A 111 -0.10 -16.53 3.89
C LEU A 111 1.01 -16.75 2.84
N GLY A 112 2.26 -16.82 3.28
CA GLY A 112 3.42 -16.89 2.39
C GLY A 112 3.86 -15.54 1.86
N ALA A 113 4.80 -15.54 0.90
CA ALA A 113 5.28 -14.31 0.28
C ALA A 113 4.15 -13.60 -0.48
N PRO A 114 4.08 -12.25 -0.42
CA PRO A 114 3.11 -11.50 -1.19
C PRO A 114 3.32 -11.72 -2.70
N SER A 115 2.22 -11.66 -3.46
CA SER A 115 2.28 -11.80 -4.92
C SER A 115 3.25 -10.78 -5.52
N PRO A 116 4.22 -11.21 -6.35
CA PRO A 116 5.15 -10.29 -6.97
C PRO A 116 4.41 -9.27 -7.85
N PRO A 117 4.96 -8.07 -8.04
CA PRO A 117 4.41 -7.12 -9.01
C PRO A 117 4.34 -7.79 -10.39
N PRO A 118 3.33 -7.53 -11.22
CA PRO A 118 3.32 -7.99 -12.60
C PRO A 118 4.59 -7.49 -13.25
N SER A 119 5.34 -8.41 -13.86
CA SER A 119 6.48 -8.06 -14.70
C SER A 119 5.98 -7.06 -15.73
N LYS A 120 6.69 -5.94 -15.90
CA LYS A 120 6.42 -5.08 -17.06
C LYS A 120 6.49 -5.98 -18.28
N PRO A 121 5.55 -5.85 -19.25
CA PRO A 121 5.69 -6.54 -20.50
C PRO A 121 7.09 -6.24 -21.04
N ASP A 122 7.84 -7.28 -21.40
CA ASP A 122 9.10 -7.07 -22.09
C ASP A 122 8.83 -6.14 -23.28
N PRO A 123 9.65 -5.12 -23.51
CA PRO A 123 9.49 -4.28 -24.69
C PRO A 123 9.46 -5.21 -25.90
N ASP A 124 8.41 -5.09 -26.70
CA ASP A 124 8.25 -5.87 -27.92
C ASP A 124 9.58 -5.94 -28.66
N PRO A 125 10.02 -7.14 -29.09
CA PRO A 125 11.23 -7.26 -29.87
C PRO A 125 11.11 -6.32 -31.08
N PRO A 126 12.18 -5.61 -31.45
CA PRO A 126 12.12 -4.64 -32.53
C PRO A 126 11.54 -5.34 -33.77
N LYS A 127 10.41 -4.80 -34.22
CA LYS A 127 9.73 -5.26 -35.42
C LYS A 127 10.77 -5.27 -36.56
N LYS A 128 11.19 -6.45 -37.01
CA LYS A 128 12.00 -6.56 -38.19
C LYS A 128 11.29 -5.81 -39.28
N GLU A 129 11.88 -4.70 -39.74
CA GLU A 129 11.43 -4.04 -40.96
C GLU A 129 11.48 -5.10 -42.07
N GLU A 130 10.31 -5.48 -42.59
CA GLU A 130 10.22 -6.21 -43.85
C GLU A 130 10.93 -5.38 -44.91
N PRO A 131 11.84 -6.00 -45.70
CA PRO A 131 12.46 -5.29 -46.81
C PRO A 131 11.34 -4.82 -47.76
N LYS A 132 11.28 -3.50 -48.01
CA LYS A 132 10.42 -2.93 -49.00
C LYS A 132 10.66 -3.66 -50.33
N PRO A 133 9.60 -4.15 -51.02
CA PRO A 133 9.76 -4.66 -52.36
C PRO A 133 10.33 -3.59 -53.27
N ASP A 134 11.38 -3.95 -53.99
CA ASP A 134 12.04 -3.12 -54.98
C ASP A 134 10.99 -2.54 -55.92
N ARG A 135 10.93 -1.20 -55.98
CA ARG A 135 10.11 -0.49 -56.98
C ARG A 135 10.77 -0.73 -58.32
N PRO A 136 10.07 -1.28 -59.33
CA PRO A 136 10.63 -1.44 -60.67
C PRO A 136 11.00 -0.07 -61.22
N ALA A 137 12.16 0.00 -61.85
CA ALA A 137 12.67 1.19 -62.53
C ALA A 137 11.74 1.62 -63.66
N PRO A 138 11.53 2.92 -63.87
CA PRO A 138 10.74 3.40 -65.01
C PRO A 138 11.48 3.09 -66.32
N ASP A 139 10.77 2.43 -67.22
CA ASP A 139 11.23 2.17 -68.58
C ASP A 139 11.66 3.48 -69.27
N GLY A 140 12.84 3.47 -69.82
CA GLY A 140 13.38 4.54 -70.59
C GLY A 140 12.64 4.66 -71.95
N PRO A 141 12.68 5.83 -72.56
CA PRO A 141 11.92 6.08 -73.82
C PRO A 141 12.52 5.29 -74.97
N SER A 142 11.63 4.60 -75.73
CA SER A 142 11.95 3.93 -76.97
C SER A 142 12.29 4.98 -78.02
N PRO A 143 13.30 4.76 -78.89
CA PRO A 143 13.51 5.60 -80.03
C PRO A 143 12.53 5.22 -81.16
N SER A 144 11.80 6.21 -81.67
CA SER A 144 11.03 6.06 -82.88
C SER A 144 11.89 6.28 -84.14
N PRO A 145 11.56 5.65 -85.25
CA PRO A 145 12.27 5.74 -86.50
C PRO A 145 12.08 7.06 -87.27
#